data_218cb55964e1d5d3c8eecd92c54435e2
#
_entry.id   218cb55964e1d5d3c8eecd92c54435e2
#
_cell.length_a   1.000
_cell.length_b   1.000
_cell.length_c   1.000
_cell.angle_alpha   90.00
_cell.angle_beta   90.00
_cell.angle_gamma   90.00
#
_symmetry.space_group_name_H-M   'P 1'
#
loop_
_entity.id
_entity.type
_entity.pdbx_description
1 polymer ?
#
loop_
_entity_poly.entity_id
_entity_poly.type
_entity_poly.pdbx_seq_one_letter_code
_entity_poly.pdbx_strand_id
1 'polypeptide(L)'
;MAAVVLAVFLLGCFLYGALSVRNTTQGILLIGLTFFLIVYWAKPELMIGLALFLGCAALPQGLHVGKVIGPVSIYASHVVLVLAICFVLPVVRLRMSEYLLPGMFGLFVIYSAAVGFSMGHSTAIVVRETTFLLEMLAGFVLALVVVYGDYVMLSIRAIAFTLWFSAGMAVLGSSGGIRLAGRTESLQMDTGDDANRIITSALIPAIAVLTALVAAQILGRVKPATYLLLGPPALVVAVLAFTRNTLISVGVAAVVAFFASMGWSSVRRAARLAVTAAGVLAVTIPGALFLLGDSSAGVWLANQITGFSHRVLGRSSGAALTQDPSTLARFEEDRHLNEAIAQAPLFGHGLGYAYQLPFGGDDPTEFTQSLGTTYAHNFYLWWLAKSGAVGMAGFAVFALAPLVRALRSASVPAKISAAVSTGLMAMCIIDPLPEEPTNAMTLGITLGGAMAFAMREHRSEQSVEIDEVPDELAVPAEVAR
;
A
#
# COMPACT_ATOMS: atom_id res chain seq x y z
N MET A 1 -46.53 -17.31 9.77
CA MET A 1 -45.13 -17.10 9.35
C MET A 1 -44.60 -15.71 9.73
N ALA A 2 -45.29 -14.61 9.36
CA ALA A 2 -44.84 -13.23 9.69
C ALA A 2 -44.68 -12.97 11.21
N ALA A 3 -45.60 -13.45 12.07
CA ALA A 3 -45.51 -13.28 13.51
C ALA A 3 -44.28 -13.99 14.13
N VAL A 4 -43.91 -15.17 13.62
CA VAL A 4 -42.73 -15.91 14.08
C VAL A 4 -41.44 -15.18 13.67
N VAL A 5 -41.37 -14.68 12.44
CA VAL A 5 -40.24 -13.90 11.96
C VAL A 5 -40.09 -12.61 12.78
N LEU A 6 -41.19 -11.92 13.06
CA LEU A 6 -41.18 -10.72 13.89
C LEU A 6 -40.73 -11.02 15.32
N ALA A 7 -41.20 -12.10 15.93
CA ALA A 7 -40.81 -12.51 17.28
C ALA A 7 -39.31 -12.86 17.36
N VAL A 8 -38.78 -13.60 16.37
CA VAL A 8 -37.36 -13.92 16.28
C VAL A 8 -36.54 -12.66 16.10
N PHE A 9 -36.98 -11.72 15.26
CA PHE A 9 -36.32 -10.44 15.05
C PHE A 9 -36.28 -9.59 16.33
N LEU A 10 -37.44 -9.46 17.04
CA LEU A 10 -37.51 -8.71 18.30
C LEU A 10 -36.66 -9.34 19.41
N LEU A 11 -36.64 -10.68 19.51
CA LEU A 11 -35.80 -11.41 20.44
C LEU A 11 -34.31 -11.18 20.10
N GLY A 12 -33.95 -11.20 18.81
CA GLY A 12 -32.62 -10.88 18.32
C GLY A 12 -32.18 -9.46 18.70
N CYS A 13 -33.04 -8.46 18.48
CA CYS A 13 -32.80 -7.08 18.87
C CYS A 13 -32.63 -6.90 20.39
N PHE A 14 -33.44 -7.60 21.18
CA PHE A 14 -33.36 -7.58 22.65
C PHE A 14 -32.04 -8.19 23.14
N LEU A 15 -31.67 -9.38 22.67
CA LEU A 15 -30.42 -10.05 23.04
C LEU A 15 -29.21 -9.21 22.62
N TYR A 16 -29.30 -8.59 21.45
CA TYR A 16 -28.30 -7.70 20.91
C TYR A 16 -28.10 -6.46 21.80
N GLY A 17 -29.19 -5.80 22.19
CA GLY A 17 -29.12 -4.64 23.09
C GLY A 17 -28.59 -5.04 24.48
N ALA A 18 -29.04 -6.16 25.04
CA ALA A 18 -28.58 -6.66 26.33
C ALA A 18 -27.09 -7.00 26.36
N LEU A 19 -26.54 -7.63 25.27
CA LEU A 19 -25.15 -7.92 25.15
C LEU A 19 -24.29 -6.65 24.96
N SER A 20 -24.78 -5.67 24.19
CA SER A 20 -24.10 -4.39 23.96
C SER A 20 -23.97 -3.58 25.25
N VAL A 21 -24.97 -3.62 26.12
CA VAL A 21 -24.93 -2.93 27.43
C VAL A 21 -24.03 -3.66 28.41
N ARG A 22 -24.08 -4.99 28.43
CA ARG A 22 -23.27 -5.81 29.36
C ARG A 22 -21.81 -5.86 29.02
N ASN A 23 -21.45 -5.85 27.73
CA ASN A 23 -20.10 -5.88 27.22
C ASN A 23 -19.99 -5.12 25.91
N THR A 24 -19.55 -3.86 25.98
CA THR A 24 -19.45 -2.95 24.83
C THR A 24 -18.62 -3.55 23.67
N THR A 25 -17.55 -4.29 23.99
CA THR A 25 -16.70 -4.92 22.96
C THR A 25 -17.46 -6.00 22.18
N GLN A 26 -18.25 -6.85 22.88
CA GLN A 26 -19.07 -7.87 22.24
C GLN A 26 -20.21 -7.23 21.44
N GLY A 27 -20.79 -6.13 21.93
CA GLY A 27 -21.79 -5.36 21.22
C GLY A 27 -21.25 -4.81 19.90
N ILE A 28 -20.09 -4.18 19.93
CA ILE A 28 -19.43 -3.65 18.72
C ILE A 28 -19.10 -4.78 17.73
N LEU A 29 -18.60 -5.93 18.19
CA LEU A 29 -18.34 -7.09 17.35
C LEU A 29 -19.62 -7.64 16.69
N LEU A 30 -20.73 -7.72 17.43
CA LEU A 30 -22.03 -8.14 16.90
C LEU A 30 -22.55 -7.15 15.85
N ILE A 31 -22.45 -5.84 16.11
CA ILE A 31 -22.82 -4.79 15.15
C ILE A 31 -21.98 -4.92 13.88
N GLY A 32 -20.68 -5.08 14.03
CA GLY A 32 -19.77 -5.29 12.93
C GLY A 32 -20.12 -6.54 12.12
N LEU A 33 -20.34 -7.69 12.78
CA LEU A 33 -20.71 -8.93 12.12
C LEU A 33 -22.04 -8.81 11.37
N THR A 34 -23.05 -8.19 11.98
CA THR A 34 -24.34 -7.97 11.33
C THR A 34 -24.20 -7.06 10.11
N PHE A 35 -23.43 -5.98 10.23
CA PHE A 35 -23.11 -5.10 9.11
C PHE A 35 -22.42 -5.86 7.96
N PHE A 36 -21.42 -6.69 8.27
CA PHE A 36 -20.75 -7.50 7.26
C PHE A 36 -21.67 -8.51 6.59
N LEU A 37 -22.58 -9.14 7.34
CA LEU A 37 -23.59 -10.04 6.78
C LEU A 37 -24.55 -9.31 5.84
N ILE A 38 -25.02 -8.11 6.22
CA ILE A 38 -25.90 -7.29 5.38
C ILE A 38 -25.17 -6.88 4.10
N VAL A 39 -23.91 -6.44 4.19
CA VAL A 39 -23.10 -6.07 3.03
C VAL A 39 -22.85 -7.27 2.12
N TYR A 40 -22.53 -8.44 2.69
CA TYR A 40 -22.38 -9.68 1.93
C TYR A 40 -23.63 -10.06 1.12
N TRP A 41 -24.80 -9.94 1.74
CA TRP A 41 -26.07 -10.28 1.10
C TRP A 41 -26.52 -9.24 0.07
N ALA A 42 -26.25 -7.97 0.32
CA ALA A 42 -26.68 -6.89 -0.53
C ALA A 42 -25.76 -6.66 -1.72
N LYS A 43 -24.45 -6.50 -1.45
CA LYS A 43 -23.42 -6.17 -2.46
C LYS A 43 -22.04 -6.55 -1.93
N PRO A 44 -21.59 -7.79 -2.14
CA PRO A 44 -20.31 -8.27 -1.62
C PRO A 44 -19.12 -7.44 -2.12
N GLU A 45 -19.22 -6.81 -3.30
CA GLU A 45 -18.19 -5.93 -3.87
C GLU A 45 -17.90 -4.68 -3.02
N LEU A 46 -18.84 -4.22 -2.19
CA LEU A 46 -18.61 -3.09 -1.27
C LEU A 46 -17.54 -3.41 -0.23
N MET A 47 -17.31 -4.69 0.06
CA MET A 47 -16.21 -5.10 0.95
C MET A 47 -14.85 -4.71 0.40
N ILE A 48 -14.66 -4.63 -0.92
CA ILE A 48 -13.44 -4.10 -1.55
C ILE A 48 -13.21 -2.65 -1.13
N GLY A 49 -14.27 -1.82 -1.25
CA GLY A 49 -14.19 -0.42 -0.85
C GLY A 49 -13.89 -0.24 0.64
N LEU A 50 -14.52 -1.06 1.48
CA LEU A 50 -14.30 -1.03 2.93
C LEU A 50 -12.88 -1.50 3.31
N ALA A 51 -12.35 -2.53 2.64
CA ALA A 51 -10.98 -2.99 2.84
C ALA A 51 -9.96 -1.91 2.48
N LEU A 52 -10.14 -1.24 1.33
CA LEU A 52 -9.30 -0.13 0.90
C LEU A 52 -9.41 1.06 1.87
N PHE A 53 -10.61 1.37 2.37
CA PHE A 53 -10.79 2.45 3.32
C PHE A 53 -10.12 2.14 4.66
N LEU A 54 -10.45 1.03 5.31
CA LEU A 54 -9.89 0.69 6.63
C LEU A 54 -8.38 0.39 6.57
N GLY A 55 -7.90 -0.15 5.45
CA GLY A 55 -6.47 -0.41 5.26
C GLY A 55 -5.66 0.84 4.94
N CYS A 56 -6.25 1.86 4.28
CA CYS A 56 -5.50 2.99 3.73
C CYS A 56 -5.88 4.36 4.32
N ALA A 57 -6.91 4.48 5.17
CA ALA A 57 -7.36 5.76 5.70
C ALA A 57 -6.51 6.24 6.88
N ALA A 58 -6.27 7.55 6.95
CA ALA A 58 -5.73 8.20 8.13
C ALA A 58 -6.80 8.28 9.22
N LEU A 59 -6.83 7.31 10.11
CA LEU A 59 -7.83 7.22 11.18
C LEU A 59 -7.36 7.94 12.45
N PRO A 60 -8.27 8.49 13.27
CA PRO A 60 -7.96 8.91 14.63
C PRO A 60 -7.40 7.76 15.45
N GLN A 61 -6.47 8.06 16.37
CA GLN A 61 -5.81 7.04 17.20
C GLN A 61 -6.81 6.16 17.95
N GLY A 62 -7.93 6.72 18.45
CA GLY A 62 -8.98 5.96 19.14
C GLY A 62 -9.85 5.07 18.24
N LEU A 63 -9.83 5.27 16.91
CA LEU A 63 -10.55 4.46 15.93
C LEU A 63 -9.65 3.43 15.23
N HIS A 64 -8.36 3.41 15.55
CA HIS A 64 -7.46 2.36 15.06
C HIS A 64 -7.70 1.08 15.86
N VAL A 65 -8.77 0.37 15.50
CA VAL A 65 -9.26 -0.79 16.24
C VAL A 65 -8.38 -1.99 15.93
N GLY A 66 -7.57 -2.37 16.89
CA GLY A 66 -6.81 -3.60 16.89
C GLY A 66 -6.98 -4.32 18.23
N LYS A 67 -6.93 -5.63 18.21
CA LYS A 67 -6.93 -6.47 19.41
C LYS A 67 -5.70 -7.34 19.42
N VAL A 68 -4.93 -7.26 20.50
CA VAL A 68 -3.82 -8.17 20.74
C VAL A 68 -4.39 -9.48 21.28
N ILE A 69 -4.18 -10.57 20.56
CA ILE A 69 -4.59 -11.92 20.97
C ILE A 69 -3.34 -12.79 21.02
N GLY A 70 -2.82 -13.01 22.22
CA GLY A 70 -1.52 -13.66 22.38
C GLY A 70 -0.41 -12.85 21.69
N PRO A 71 0.39 -13.46 20.81
CA PRO A 71 1.47 -12.78 20.10
C PRO A 71 1.00 -11.99 18.87
N VAL A 72 -0.29 -12.01 18.54
CA VAL A 72 -0.84 -11.47 17.29
C VAL A 72 -1.62 -10.19 17.52
N SER A 73 -1.31 -9.14 16.77
CA SER A 73 -2.13 -7.93 16.70
C SER A 73 -3.04 -8.01 15.48
N ILE A 74 -4.32 -8.21 15.70
CA ILE A 74 -5.33 -8.28 14.63
C ILE A 74 -6.03 -6.93 14.54
N TYR A 75 -5.88 -6.25 13.42
CA TYR A 75 -6.58 -5.00 13.12
C TYR A 75 -7.84 -5.27 12.30
N ALA A 76 -8.81 -4.39 12.39
CA ALA A 76 -10.06 -4.47 11.62
C ALA A 76 -9.79 -4.51 10.11
N SER A 77 -8.74 -3.81 9.64
CA SER A 77 -8.29 -3.82 8.24
C SER A 77 -7.92 -5.21 7.74
N HIS A 78 -7.21 -6.03 8.55
CA HIS A 78 -6.83 -7.40 8.19
C HIS A 78 -8.06 -8.27 7.99
N VAL A 79 -9.02 -8.19 8.93
CA VAL A 79 -10.26 -8.97 8.86
C VAL A 79 -11.07 -8.59 7.62
N VAL A 80 -11.22 -7.29 7.36
CA VAL A 80 -12.00 -6.81 6.21
C VAL A 80 -11.31 -7.13 4.89
N LEU A 81 -9.99 -7.09 4.82
CA LEU A 81 -9.22 -7.49 3.63
C LEU A 81 -9.46 -8.98 3.30
N VAL A 82 -9.36 -9.85 4.31
CA VAL A 82 -9.63 -11.29 4.14
C VAL A 82 -11.09 -11.51 3.73
N LEU A 83 -12.04 -10.85 4.37
CA LEU A 83 -13.47 -10.95 4.04
C LEU A 83 -13.76 -10.44 2.62
N ALA A 84 -13.12 -9.34 2.18
CA ALA A 84 -13.27 -8.83 0.82
C ALA A 84 -12.84 -9.88 -0.22
N ILE A 85 -11.69 -10.53 0.01
CA ILE A 85 -11.21 -11.61 -0.85
C ILE A 85 -12.18 -12.80 -0.80
N CYS A 86 -12.54 -13.29 0.38
CA CYS A 86 -13.42 -14.45 0.55
C CYS A 86 -14.83 -14.25 -0.04
N PHE A 87 -15.37 -13.03 0.01
CA PHE A 87 -16.71 -12.74 -0.49
C PHE A 87 -16.75 -12.57 -2.01
N VAL A 88 -15.71 -12.01 -2.60
CA VAL A 88 -15.69 -11.70 -4.02
C VAL A 88 -15.03 -12.81 -4.84
N LEU A 89 -14.06 -13.54 -4.27
CA LEU A 89 -13.34 -14.62 -4.95
C LEU A 89 -14.25 -15.71 -5.55
N PRO A 90 -15.33 -16.18 -4.90
CA PRO A 90 -16.23 -17.18 -5.48
C PRO A 90 -17.01 -16.67 -6.71
N VAL A 91 -17.20 -15.34 -6.80
CA VAL A 91 -17.89 -14.69 -7.94
C VAL A 91 -16.94 -14.53 -9.11
N VAL A 92 -15.67 -14.31 -8.83
CA VAL A 92 -14.61 -14.08 -9.82
C VAL A 92 -13.86 -15.39 -10.05
N ARG A 93 -14.10 -16.03 -11.19
CA ARG A 93 -13.43 -17.29 -11.56
C ARG A 93 -11.97 -17.04 -11.97
N LEU A 94 -11.06 -17.14 -11.02
CA LEU A 94 -9.62 -17.12 -11.29
C LEU A 94 -9.13 -18.51 -11.73
N ARG A 95 -8.18 -18.54 -12.68
CA ARG A 95 -7.52 -19.77 -13.09
C ARG A 95 -6.42 -20.16 -12.09
N MET A 96 -6.14 -21.45 -11.95
CA MET A 96 -5.08 -21.94 -11.05
C MET A 96 -3.70 -21.31 -11.35
N SER A 97 -3.41 -21.01 -12.62
CA SER A 97 -2.17 -20.33 -13.03
C SER A 97 -1.99 -18.93 -12.43
N GLU A 98 -3.07 -18.27 -12.02
CA GLU A 98 -3.05 -16.93 -11.43
C GLU A 98 -2.68 -16.95 -9.95
N TYR A 99 -2.93 -18.10 -9.28
CA TYR A 99 -2.51 -18.32 -7.90
C TYR A 99 -1.07 -18.83 -7.77
N LEU A 100 -0.47 -19.29 -8.87
CA LEU A 100 0.84 -19.95 -8.82
C LEU A 100 1.91 -18.99 -8.28
N LEU A 101 1.95 -17.76 -8.79
CA LEU A 101 2.96 -16.78 -8.40
C LEU A 101 2.83 -16.34 -6.94
N PRO A 102 1.65 -15.85 -6.44
CA PRO A 102 1.49 -15.52 -5.04
C PRO A 102 1.60 -16.75 -4.13
N GLY A 103 1.14 -17.92 -4.57
CA GLY A 103 1.27 -19.17 -3.82
C GLY A 103 2.72 -19.62 -3.63
N MET A 104 3.54 -19.54 -4.68
CA MET A 104 4.98 -19.82 -4.56
C MET A 104 5.67 -18.88 -3.57
N PHE A 105 5.43 -17.57 -3.66
CA PHE A 105 6.03 -16.65 -2.71
C PHE A 105 5.51 -16.89 -1.30
N GLY A 106 4.22 -17.22 -1.13
CA GLY A 106 3.64 -17.61 0.15
C GLY A 106 4.35 -18.80 0.79
N LEU A 107 4.79 -19.80 -0.01
CA LEU A 107 5.58 -20.92 0.49
C LEU A 107 6.94 -20.48 1.04
N PHE A 108 7.62 -19.51 0.40
CA PHE A 108 8.87 -18.94 0.94
C PHE A 108 8.65 -18.19 2.24
N VAL A 109 7.54 -17.45 2.37
CA VAL A 109 7.17 -16.77 3.62
C VAL A 109 6.93 -17.79 4.74
N ILE A 110 6.13 -18.84 4.48
CA ILE A 110 5.84 -19.91 5.45
C ILE A 110 7.13 -20.64 5.82
N TYR A 111 7.99 -20.95 4.85
CA TYR A 111 9.28 -21.57 5.10
C TYR A 111 10.14 -20.69 6.04
N SER A 112 10.29 -19.41 5.73
CA SER A 112 11.09 -18.50 6.55
C SER A 112 10.52 -18.31 7.97
N ALA A 113 9.19 -18.38 8.12
CA ALA A 113 8.53 -18.39 9.42
C ALA A 113 8.84 -19.68 10.19
N ALA A 114 8.76 -20.85 9.52
CA ALA A 114 9.07 -22.14 10.13
C ALA A 114 10.52 -22.21 10.59
N VAL A 115 11.47 -21.69 9.81
CA VAL A 115 12.87 -21.54 10.22
C VAL A 115 12.99 -20.66 11.47
N GLY A 116 12.31 -19.49 11.47
CA GLY A 116 12.32 -18.60 12.63
C GLY A 116 11.81 -19.27 13.91
N PHE A 117 10.70 -20.01 13.83
CA PHE A 117 10.19 -20.79 14.97
C PHE A 117 11.17 -21.89 15.41
N SER A 118 11.77 -22.61 14.48
CA SER A 118 12.72 -23.70 14.79
C SER A 118 14.02 -23.20 15.44
N MET A 119 14.43 -21.96 15.11
CA MET A 119 15.59 -21.30 15.71
C MET A 119 15.28 -20.67 17.08
N GLY A 120 14.02 -20.71 17.53
CA GLY A 120 13.61 -20.16 18.83
C GLY A 120 13.44 -18.64 18.85
N HIS A 121 13.23 -18.01 17.70
CA HIS A 121 12.97 -16.59 17.65
C HIS A 121 11.66 -16.23 18.35
N SER A 122 11.49 -14.96 18.75
CA SER A 122 10.28 -14.48 19.39
C SER A 122 9.04 -14.76 18.54
N THR A 123 8.13 -15.58 19.04
CA THR A 123 6.87 -15.94 18.35
C THR A 123 6.08 -14.71 17.93
N ALA A 124 6.03 -13.67 18.78
CA ALA A 124 5.33 -12.43 18.47
C ALA A 124 5.92 -11.73 17.23
N ILE A 125 7.24 -11.71 17.13
CA ILE A 125 7.94 -11.05 16.01
C ILE A 125 7.79 -11.88 14.74
N VAL A 126 8.01 -13.21 14.81
CA VAL A 126 7.81 -14.11 13.66
C VAL A 126 6.41 -13.97 13.07
N VAL A 127 5.38 -14.01 13.92
CA VAL A 127 3.98 -13.89 13.48
C VAL A 127 3.72 -12.51 12.89
N ARG A 128 4.22 -11.43 13.47
CA ARG A 128 4.06 -10.07 12.97
C ARG A 128 4.67 -9.92 11.57
N GLU A 129 5.93 -10.31 11.40
CA GLU A 129 6.62 -10.21 10.12
C GLU A 129 5.97 -11.09 9.04
N THR A 130 5.52 -12.29 9.42
CA THR A 130 4.73 -13.17 8.54
C THR A 130 3.44 -12.48 8.10
N THR A 131 2.72 -11.84 9.03
CA THR A 131 1.46 -11.16 8.73
C THR A 131 1.66 -10.05 7.70
N PHE A 132 2.70 -9.25 7.80
CA PHE A 132 2.99 -8.17 6.85
C PHE A 132 3.24 -8.70 5.43
N LEU A 133 4.02 -9.76 5.31
CA LEU A 133 4.26 -10.40 4.00
C LEU A 133 3.01 -11.07 3.43
N LEU A 134 2.15 -11.64 4.28
CA LEU A 134 0.86 -12.19 3.87
C LEU A 134 -0.11 -11.09 3.44
N GLU A 135 -0.04 -9.90 4.02
CA GLU A 135 -0.84 -8.75 3.54
C GLU A 135 -0.41 -8.27 2.16
N MET A 136 0.88 -8.32 1.83
CA MET A 136 1.34 -8.07 0.46
C MET A 136 0.73 -9.09 -0.51
N LEU A 137 0.70 -10.37 -0.15
CA LEU A 137 0.04 -11.41 -0.95
C LEU A 137 -1.47 -11.20 -1.05
N ALA A 138 -2.13 -10.84 0.04
CA ALA A 138 -3.56 -10.53 0.05
C ALA A 138 -3.87 -9.31 -0.84
N GLY A 139 -3.05 -8.27 -0.80
CA GLY A 139 -3.14 -7.12 -1.71
C GLY A 139 -3.00 -7.53 -3.18
N PHE A 140 -2.05 -8.43 -3.48
CA PHE A 140 -1.88 -8.98 -4.84
C PHE A 140 -3.15 -9.73 -5.31
N VAL A 141 -3.69 -10.63 -4.48
CA VAL A 141 -4.92 -11.38 -4.79
C VAL A 141 -6.12 -10.45 -4.90
N LEU A 142 -6.24 -9.43 -4.02
CA LEU A 142 -7.30 -8.42 -4.10
C LEU A 142 -7.27 -7.71 -5.47
N ALA A 143 -6.09 -7.35 -5.98
CA ALA A 143 -5.97 -6.72 -7.28
C ALA A 143 -6.40 -7.65 -8.43
N LEU A 144 -6.09 -8.95 -8.37
CA LEU A 144 -6.61 -9.94 -9.32
C LEU A 144 -8.15 -9.94 -9.30
N VAL A 145 -8.74 -10.04 -8.12
CA VAL A 145 -10.20 -10.05 -7.94
C VAL A 145 -10.85 -8.76 -8.46
N VAL A 146 -10.25 -7.60 -8.17
CA VAL A 146 -10.73 -6.29 -8.65
C VAL A 146 -10.71 -6.19 -10.18
N VAL A 147 -9.63 -6.61 -10.82
CA VAL A 147 -9.48 -6.49 -12.28
C VAL A 147 -10.36 -7.49 -13.02
N TYR A 148 -10.39 -8.74 -12.59
CA TYR A 148 -11.19 -9.78 -13.24
C TYR A 148 -12.68 -9.69 -12.94
N GLY A 149 -13.06 -9.11 -11.80
CA GLY A 149 -14.45 -8.84 -11.42
C GLY A 149 -15.02 -7.53 -11.97
N ASP A 150 -14.25 -6.76 -12.76
CA ASP A 150 -14.63 -5.42 -13.25
C ASP A 150 -14.89 -4.38 -12.15
N TYR A 151 -14.31 -4.54 -10.96
CA TYR A 151 -14.48 -3.63 -9.81
C TYR A 151 -13.48 -2.46 -9.79
N VAL A 152 -12.73 -2.24 -10.88
CA VAL A 152 -11.70 -1.19 -10.96
C VAL A 152 -12.29 0.20 -10.67
N MET A 153 -13.46 0.53 -11.25
CA MET A 153 -14.08 1.84 -11.02
C MET A 153 -14.58 2.02 -9.58
N LEU A 154 -15.08 0.95 -8.96
CA LEU A 154 -15.44 0.93 -7.54
C LEU A 154 -14.21 1.21 -6.67
N SER A 155 -13.10 0.53 -6.95
CA SER A 155 -11.84 0.70 -6.23
C SER A 155 -11.27 2.11 -6.38
N ILE A 156 -11.33 2.70 -7.58
CA ILE A 156 -10.90 4.09 -7.81
C ILE A 156 -11.75 5.06 -6.97
N ARG A 157 -13.07 4.87 -6.92
CA ARG A 157 -13.95 5.71 -6.10
C ARG A 157 -13.68 5.55 -4.61
N ALA A 158 -13.44 4.32 -4.16
CA ALA A 158 -13.10 4.04 -2.78
C ALA A 158 -11.76 4.69 -2.38
N ILE A 159 -10.72 4.58 -3.21
CA ILE A 159 -9.43 5.24 -2.98
C ILE A 159 -9.59 6.77 -3.01
N ALA A 160 -10.36 7.34 -3.94
CA ALA A 160 -10.62 8.76 -3.97
C ALA A 160 -11.27 9.24 -2.65
N PHE A 161 -12.32 8.56 -2.19
CA PHE A 161 -12.96 8.86 -0.91
C PHE A 161 -11.96 8.74 0.26
N THR A 162 -11.19 7.65 0.30
CA THR A 162 -10.17 7.41 1.33
C THR A 162 -9.13 8.53 1.37
N LEU A 163 -8.65 8.99 0.21
CA LEU A 163 -7.66 10.05 0.13
C LEU A 163 -8.22 11.41 0.53
N TRP A 164 -9.45 11.76 0.12
CA TRP A 164 -10.10 13.00 0.55
C TRP A 164 -10.34 13.02 2.06
N PHE A 165 -10.84 11.93 2.61
CA PHE A 165 -10.98 11.75 4.06
C PHE A 165 -9.62 11.91 4.75
N SER A 166 -8.60 11.21 4.26
CA SER A 166 -7.24 11.21 4.85
C SER A 166 -6.56 12.58 4.74
N ALA A 167 -6.77 13.31 3.65
CA ALA A 167 -6.25 14.67 3.49
C ALA A 167 -6.87 15.61 4.52
N GLY A 168 -8.20 15.55 4.71
CA GLY A 168 -8.87 16.33 5.76
C GLY A 168 -8.35 15.98 7.15
N MET A 169 -8.20 14.68 7.45
CA MET A 169 -7.66 14.21 8.73
C MET A 169 -6.20 14.63 8.93
N ALA A 170 -5.36 14.57 7.90
CA ALA A 170 -3.95 15.00 7.98
C ALA A 170 -3.82 16.51 8.24
N VAL A 171 -4.66 17.34 7.61
CA VAL A 171 -4.71 18.77 7.89
C VAL A 171 -5.14 19.05 9.34
N LEU A 172 -6.20 18.38 9.82
CA LEU A 172 -6.64 18.48 11.22
C LEU A 172 -5.58 17.99 12.21
N GLY A 173 -4.88 16.90 11.86
CA GLY A 173 -3.78 16.38 12.68
C GLY A 173 -2.58 17.32 12.74
N SER A 174 -2.19 17.90 11.59
CA SER A 174 -1.04 18.82 11.53
C SER A 174 -1.29 20.15 12.24
N SER A 175 -2.56 20.59 12.32
CA SER A 175 -2.96 21.77 13.09
C SER A 175 -3.13 21.51 14.60
N GLY A 176 -2.88 20.29 15.07
CA GLY A 176 -3.03 19.92 16.48
C GLY A 176 -4.45 19.61 16.95
N GLY A 177 -5.45 19.62 16.01
CA GLY A 177 -6.85 19.41 16.35
C GLY A 177 -7.19 17.97 16.71
N ILE A 178 -6.49 16.98 16.16
CA ILE A 178 -6.77 15.55 16.35
C ILE A 178 -5.45 14.74 16.37
N ARG A 179 -5.38 13.74 17.25
CA ARG A 179 -4.31 12.73 17.20
C ARG A 179 -4.68 11.62 16.24
N LEU A 180 -3.81 11.38 15.25
CA LEU A 180 -4.00 10.32 14.26
C LEU A 180 -3.25 9.05 14.65
N ALA A 181 -3.75 7.91 14.21
CA ALA A 181 -2.99 6.67 14.20
C ALA A 181 -1.82 6.81 13.21
N GLY A 182 -0.64 6.42 13.66
CA GLY A 182 0.62 6.63 12.94
C GLY A 182 1.57 7.51 13.75
N ARG A 183 2.43 8.23 13.06
CA ARG A 183 3.51 9.02 13.67
C ARG A 183 3.27 10.51 13.41
N THR A 184 3.20 11.28 14.48
CA THR A 184 3.15 12.75 14.44
C THR A 184 4.42 13.28 15.09
N GLU A 185 5.21 14.06 14.36
CA GLU A 185 6.48 14.62 14.82
C GLU A 185 6.50 16.13 14.61
N SER A 186 6.90 16.85 15.65
CA SER A 186 7.24 18.27 15.51
C SER A 186 8.60 18.40 14.85
N LEU A 187 8.70 19.27 13.83
CA LEU A 187 9.98 19.58 13.18
C LEU A 187 10.84 20.58 13.95
N GLN A 188 10.36 21.11 15.05
CA GLN A 188 11.06 22.11 15.84
C GLN A 188 12.44 21.63 16.33
N MET A 189 12.56 20.34 16.71
CA MET A 189 13.84 19.74 17.12
C MET A 189 14.74 19.37 15.94
N ASP A 190 14.18 19.16 14.75
CA ASP A 190 14.92 18.67 13.58
C ASP A 190 15.41 19.82 12.69
N THR A 191 14.54 20.77 12.39
CA THR A 191 14.84 21.91 11.47
C THR A 191 14.62 23.28 12.10
N GLY A 192 14.11 23.35 13.33
CA GLY A 192 13.72 24.58 14.00
C GLY A 192 12.38 25.16 13.52
N ASP A 193 11.66 24.45 12.64
CA ASP A 193 10.41 24.91 12.05
C ASP A 193 9.21 24.54 12.94
N ASP A 194 8.27 25.45 13.08
CA ASP A 194 6.99 25.23 13.78
C ASP A 194 6.00 24.52 12.84
N ALA A 195 6.37 23.31 12.43
CA ALA A 195 5.58 22.46 11.54
C ALA A 195 5.47 21.05 12.10
N ASN A 196 4.35 20.39 11.85
CA ASN A 196 4.10 19.02 12.29
C ASN A 196 4.08 18.08 11.10
N ARG A 197 4.97 17.10 11.12
CA ARG A 197 5.02 15.98 10.17
C ARG A 197 3.98 14.94 10.55
N ILE A 198 3.17 14.50 9.56
CA ILE A 198 2.11 13.51 9.75
C ILE A 198 2.37 12.30 8.85
N ILE A 199 2.69 11.17 9.44
CA ILE A 199 2.86 9.89 8.74
C ILE A 199 1.72 8.97 9.17
N THR A 200 0.87 8.60 8.21
CA THR A 200 -0.29 7.72 8.45
C THR A 200 -0.33 6.61 7.42
N SER A 201 -1.21 5.63 7.62
CA SER A 201 -1.49 4.56 6.65
C SER A 201 -1.88 5.06 5.25
N ALA A 202 -2.33 6.31 5.10
CA ALA A 202 -2.67 6.90 3.80
C ALA A 202 -1.45 7.31 2.96
N LEU A 203 -0.24 7.37 3.53
CA LEU A 203 0.94 7.91 2.84
C LEU A 203 1.30 7.12 1.58
N ILE A 204 1.53 5.82 1.70
CA ILE A 204 1.97 5.00 0.56
C ILE A 204 0.88 4.87 -0.51
N PRO A 205 -0.42 4.67 -0.18
CA PRO A 205 -1.51 4.82 -1.14
C PRO A 205 -1.52 6.18 -1.87
N ALA A 206 -1.27 7.28 -1.16
CA ALA A 206 -1.19 8.61 -1.79
C ALA A 206 -0.01 8.72 -2.75
N ILE A 207 1.17 8.23 -2.37
CA ILE A 207 2.35 8.15 -3.23
C ILE A 207 2.06 7.28 -4.46
N ALA A 208 1.44 6.11 -4.30
CA ALA A 208 1.07 5.23 -5.39
C ALA A 208 0.12 5.92 -6.39
N VAL A 209 -0.86 6.69 -5.88
CA VAL A 209 -1.79 7.45 -6.73
C VAL A 209 -1.09 8.60 -7.47
N LEU A 210 -0.24 9.38 -6.81
CA LEU A 210 0.56 10.44 -7.48
C LEU A 210 1.45 9.84 -8.56
N THR A 211 2.11 8.75 -8.24
CA THR A 211 2.97 8.00 -9.16
C THR A 211 2.18 7.47 -10.35
N ALA A 212 0.97 6.94 -10.10
CA ALA A 212 0.06 6.46 -11.15
C ALA A 212 -0.41 7.61 -12.07
N LEU A 213 -0.74 8.77 -11.53
CA LEU A 213 -1.15 9.94 -12.31
C LEU A 213 -0.02 10.41 -13.24
N VAL A 214 1.22 10.46 -12.74
CA VAL A 214 2.41 10.82 -13.54
C VAL A 214 2.66 9.78 -14.64
N ALA A 215 2.67 8.49 -14.30
CA ALA A 215 2.86 7.42 -15.28
C ALA A 215 1.74 7.41 -16.33
N ALA A 216 0.48 7.58 -15.92
CA ALA A 216 -0.66 7.62 -16.82
C ALA A 216 -0.59 8.80 -17.80
N GLN A 217 -0.10 9.97 -17.38
CA GLN A 217 0.08 11.12 -18.26
C GLN A 217 1.19 10.91 -19.28
N ILE A 218 2.27 10.22 -18.91
CA ILE A 218 3.38 9.92 -19.81
C ILE A 218 2.95 8.88 -20.85
N LEU A 219 2.27 7.82 -20.41
CA LEU A 219 1.82 6.71 -21.25
C LEU A 219 0.60 7.06 -22.12
N GLY A 220 -0.30 7.92 -21.64
CA GLY A 220 -1.56 8.21 -22.29
C GLY A 220 -2.04 9.65 -22.09
N ARG A 221 -3.37 9.79 -22.04
CA ARG A 221 -4.04 11.04 -21.69
C ARG A 221 -4.95 10.78 -20.49
N VAL A 222 -4.74 11.51 -19.41
CA VAL A 222 -5.61 11.46 -18.24
C VAL A 222 -6.64 12.59 -18.33
N LYS A 223 -7.91 12.29 -18.04
CA LYS A 223 -8.96 13.29 -18.01
C LYS A 223 -8.69 14.28 -16.88
N PRO A 224 -8.88 15.59 -17.09
CA PRO A 224 -8.68 16.60 -16.02
C PRO A 224 -9.46 16.28 -14.74
N ALA A 225 -10.67 15.76 -14.86
CA ALA A 225 -11.49 15.35 -13.71
C ALA A 225 -10.80 14.29 -12.83
N THR A 226 -10.01 13.38 -13.41
CA THR A 226 -9.26 12.37 -12.64
C THR A 226 -8.14 13.02 -11.83
N TYR A 227 -7.46 14.03 -12.41
CA TYR A 227 -6.46 14.81 -11.67
C TYR A 227 -7.09 15.57 -10.50
N LEU A 228 -8.24 16.23 -10.72
CA LEU A 228 -8.94 16.98 -9.66
C LEU A 228 -9.49 16.06 -8.57
N LEU A 229 -9.89 14.85 -8.94
CA LEU A 229 -10.44 13.87 -7.99
C LEU A 229 -9.35 13.26 -7.09
N LEU A 230 -8.19 12.90 -7.67
CA LEU A 230 -7.17 12.09 -6.99
C LEU A 230 -5.92 12.90 -6.61
N GLY A 231 -5.54 13.90 -7.42
CA GLY A 231 -4.29 14.63 -7.26
C GLY A 231 -4.21 15.47 -5.99
N PRO A 232 -5.15 16.41 -5.75
CA PRO A 232 -5.10 17.29 -4.58
C PRO A 232 -5.04 16.52 -3.25
N PRO A 233 -5.93 15.56 -2.94
CA PRO A 233 -5.88 14.86 -1.67
C PRO A 233 -4.61 14.02 -1.51
N ALA A 234 -4.14 13.35 -2.57
CA ALA A 234 -2.90 12.60 -2.53
C ALA A 234 -1.68 13.52 -2.30
N LEU A 235 -1.66 14.71 -2.93
CA LEU A 235 -0.61 15.69 -2.73
C LEU A 235 -0.59 16.23 -1.29
N VAL A 236 -1.74 16.55 -0.72
CA VAL A 236 -1.83 17.02 0.68
C VAL A 236 -1.26 15.98 1.64
N VAL A 237 -1.67 14.71 1.52
CA VAL A 237 -1.16 13.63 2.37
C VAL A 237 0.35 13.48 2.20
N ALA A 238 0.86 13.46 0.97
CA ALA A 238 2.29 13.26 0.68
C ALA A 238 3.15 14.44 1.14
N VAL A 239 2.67 15.69 0.98
CA VAL A 239 3.39 16.90 1.41
C VAL A 239 3.47 16.97 2.94
N LEU A 240 2.36 16.74 3.65
CA LEU A 240 2.34 16.79 5.12
C LEU A 240 3.16 15.66 5.78
N ALA A 241 3.51 14.62 5.03
CA ALA A 241 4.43 13.59 5.51
C ALA A 241 5.90 13.97 5.41
N PHE A 242 6.27 15.06 4.72
CA PHE A 242 7.64 15.56 4.54
C PHE A 242 8.67 14.47 4.19
N THR A 243 8.31 13.57 3.23
CA THR A 243 9.16 12.45 2.84
C THR A 243 9.81 12.68 1.47
N ARG A 244 11.12 12.41 1.38
CA ARG A 244 11.86 12.42 0.10
C ARG A 244 11.51 11.21 -0.77
N ASN A 245 11.02 10.15 -0.15
CA ASN A 245 10.68 8.89 -0.78
C ASN A 245 9.63 9.07 -1.89
N THR A 246 8.71 10.04 -1.73
CA THR A 246 7.73 10.42 -2.76
C THR A 246 8.41 10.82 -4.07
N LEU A 247 9.48 11.62 -4.00
CA LEU A 247 10.21 12.08 -5.19
C LEU A 247 10.93 10.93 -5.91
N ILE A 248 11.48 9.98 -5.14
CA ILE A 248 12.14 8.80 -5.68
C ILE A 248 11.13 7.93 -6.41
N SER A 249 10.00 7.61 -5.77
CA SER A 249 8.95 6.78 -6.37
C SER A 249 8.41 7.39 -7.67
N VAL A 250 8.04 8.67 -7.62
CA VAL A 250 7.53 9.41 -8.79
C VAL A 250 8.59 9.49 -9.90
N GLY A 251 9.85 9.77 -9.55
CA GLY A 251 10.96 9.87 -10.51
C GLY A 251 11.21 8.53 -11.21
N VAL A 252 11.36 7.45 -10.46
CA VAL A 252 11.58 6.10 -11.01
C VAL A 252 10.40 5.68 -11.90
N ALA A 253 9.17 5.87 -11.45
CA ALA A 253 8.00 5.52 -12.25
C ALA A 253 7.88 6.37 -13.53
N ALA A 254 8.25 7.66 -13.49
CA ALA A 254 8.29 8.50 -14.68
C ALA A 254 9.31 7.98 -15.71
N VAL A 255 10.49 7.54 -15.24
CA VAL A 255 11.51 6.92 -16.09
C VAL A 255 10.99 5.62 -16.71
N VAL A 256 10.40 4.73 -15.90
CA VAL A 256 9.82 3.45 -16.38
C VAL A 256 8.70 3.72 -17.40
N ALA A 257 7.79 4.63 -17.10
CA ALA A 257 6.70 4.99 -18.02
C ALA A 257 7.23 5.59 -19.33
N PHE A 258 8.28 6.40 -19.26
CA PHE A 258 8.94 6.95 -20.44
C PHE A 258 9.52 5.84 -21.32
N PHE A 259 10.30 4.91 -20.76
CA PHE A 259 10.86 3.79 -21.51
C PHE A 259 9.78 2.84 -22.03
N ALA A 260 8.70 2.62 -21.30
CA ALA A 260 7.57 1.79 -21.73
C ALA A 260 6.79 2.38 -22.92
N SER A 261 6.93 3.68 -23.20
CA SER A 261 6.25 4.37 -24.30
C SER A 261 7.16 4.80 -25.45
N MET A 262 8.47 4.99 -25.19
CA MET A 262 9.57 5.35 -26.10
C MET A 262 9.18 6.25 -27.30
N GLY A 263 8.42 7.34 -27.06
CA GLY A 263 7.97 8.21 -28.13
C GLY A 263 8.16 9.71 -27.83
N TRP A 264 8.41 10.51 -28.88
CA TRP A 264 8.50 11.98 -28.73
C TRP A 264 7.24 12.61 -28.11
N SER A 265 6.09 11.99 -28.35
CA SER A 265 4.83 12.38 -27.73
C SER A 265 4.85 12.25 -26.22
N SER A 266 5.56 11.27 -25.67
CA SER A 266 5.69 11.04 -24.21
C SER A 266 6.59 12.10 -23.56
N VAL A 267 7.68 12.49 -24.23
CA VAL A 267 8.54 13.62 -23.81
C VAL A 267 7.70 14.88 -23.69
N ARG A 268 6.93 15.20 -24.74
CA ARG A 268 6.05 16.39 -24.73
C ARG A 268 4.99 16.33 -23.62
N ARG A 269 4.42 15.14 -23.34
CA ARG A 269 3.43 14.98 -22.26
C ARG A 269 4.08 15.16 -20.89
N ALA A 270 5.25 14.57 -20.67
CA ALA A 270 6.02 14.75 -19.43
C ALA A 270 6.40 16.22 -19.21
N ALA A 271 6.92 16.90 -20.24
CA ALA A 271 7.27 18.32 -20.17
C ALA A 271 6.04 19.19 -19.87
N ARG A 272 4.91 18.95 -20.54
CA ARG A 272 3.66 19.67 -20.24
C ARG A 272 3.21 19.44 -18.79
N LEU A 273 3.27 18.20 -18.30
CA LEU A 273 2.93 17.90 -16.91
C LEU A 273 3.81 18.70 -15.94
N ALA A 274 5.12 18.68 -16.16
CA ALA A 274 6.07 19.40 -15.30
C ALA A 274 5.82 20.93 -15.33
N VAL A 275 5.65 21.51 -16.51
CA VAL A 275 5.36 22.95 -16.66
C VAL A 275 4.00 23.32 -16.05
N THR A 276 2.96 22.50 -16.29
CA THR A 276 1.64 22.76 -15.71
C THR A 276 1.67 22.62 -14.19
N ALA A 277 2.30 21.59 -13.64
CA ALA A 277 2.43 21.41 -12.20
C ALA A 277 3.21 22.56 -11.55
N ALA A 278 4.36 22.94 -12.14
CA ALA A 278 5.14 24.08 -11.67
C ALA A 278 4.34 25.40 -11.73
N GLY A 279 3.62 25.65 -12.82
CA GLY A 279 2.77 26.83 -12.98
C GLY A 279 1.62 26.87 -11.97
N VAL A 280 0.93 25.75 -11.76
CA VAL A 280 -0.13 25.65 -10.75
C VAL A 280 0.43 25.92 -9.36
N LEU A 281 1.55 25.29 -8.97
CA LEU A 281 2.16 25.51 -7.66
C LEU A 281 2.64 26.96 -7.49
N ALA A 282 3.26 27.55 -8.54
CA ALA A 282 3.75 28.93 -8.52
C ALA A 282 2.62 29.96 -8.36
N VAL A 283 1.39 29.65 -8.75
CA VAL A 283 0.23 30.53 -8.59
C VAL A 283 -0.55 30.20 -7.32
N THR A 284 -0.79 28.91 -7.04
CA THR A 284 -1.66 28.52 -5.92
C THR A 284 -1.01 28.76 -4.56
N ILE A 285 0.31 28.53 -4.43
CA ILE A 285 0.99 28.72 -3.14
C ILE A 285 1.04 30.22 -2.74
N PRO A 286 1.60 31.12 -3.56
CA PRO A 286 1.60 32.54 -3.22
C PRO A 286 0.18 33.13 -3.12
N GLY A 287 -0.74 32.69 -4.00
CA GLY A 287 -2.14 33.10 -3.95
C GLY A 287 -2.82 32.72 -2.64
N ALA A 288 -2.62 31.47 -2.16
CA ALA A 288 -3.17 31.02 -0.90
C ALA A 288 -2.56 31.79 0.29
N LEU A 289 -1.23 31.99 0.31
CA LEU A 289 -0.56 32.78 1.34
C LEU A 289 -1.05 34.26 1.36
N PHE A 290 -1.23 34.84 0.19
CA PHE A 290 -1.77 36.20 0.08
C PHE A 290 -3.22 36.33 0.57
N LEU A 291 -4.08 35.35 0.18
CA LEU A 291 -5.50 35.36 0.59
C LEU A 291 -5.69 35.06 2.08
N LEU A 292 -4.88 34.18 2.64
CA LEU A 292 -4.97 33.83 4.05
C LEU A 292 -4.25 34.83 4.97
N GLY A 293 -3.24 35.54 4.46
CA GLY A 293 -2.50 36.58 5.19
C GLY A 293 -1.98 36.07 6.54
N ASP A 294 -2.12 36.93 7.56
CA ASP A 294 -1.69 36.63 8.94
C ASP A 294 -2.72 35.82 9.75
N SER A 295 -3.72 35.23 9.08
CA SER A 295 -4.65 34.33 9.76
C SER A 295 -3.92 33.06 10.29
N SER A 296 -4.50 32.43 11.29
CA SER A 296 -3.94 31.16 11.82
C SER A 296 -3.73 30.09 10.75
N ALA A 297 -4.61 30.06 9.74
CA ALA A 297 -4.47 29.17 8.59
C ALA A 297 -3.32 29.59 7.67
N GLY A 298 -3.09 30.88 7.47
CA GLY A 298 -1.97 31.41 6.68
C GLY A 298 -0.62 31.13 7.34
N VAL A 299 -0.50 31.39 8.64
CA VAL A 299 0.70 31.06 9.44
C VAL A 299 0.97 29.57 9.42
N TRP A 300 -0.07 28.73 9.65
CA TRP A 300 0.08 27.29 9.56
C TRP A 300 0.60 26.86 8.18
N LEU A 301 0.00 27.36 7.09
CA LEU A 301 0.41 27.02 5.72
C LEU A 301 1.87 27.44 5.44
N ALA A 302 2.25 28.63 5.86
CA ALA A 302 3.62 29.12 5.71
C ALA A 302 4.63 28.22 6.43
N ASN A 303 4.33 27.82 7.68
CA ASN A 303 5.16 26.92 8.47
C ASN A 303 5.29 25.54 7.80
N GLN A 304 4.18 24.98 7.25
CA GLN A 304 4.23 23.70 6.52
C GLN A 304 5.10 23.79 5.26
N ILE A 305 5.00 24.87 4.48
CA ILE A 305 5.81 25.06 3.28
C ILE A 305 7.29 25.22 3.64
N THR A 306 7.60 25.98 4.67
CA THR A 306 8.96 26.20 5.16
C THR A 306 9.57 24.88 5.66
N GLY A 307 8.85 24.14 6.50
CA GLY A 307 9.27 22.84 7.00
C GLY A 307 9.48 21.82 5.87
N PHE A 308 8.58 21.79 4.86
CA PHE A 308 8.78 20.97 3.67
C PHE A 308 10.04 21.36 2.90
N SER A 309 10.25 22.66 2.68
CA SER A 309 11.43 23.16 1.95
C SER A 309 12.74 22.78 2.66
N HIS A 310 12.83 23.03 3.97
CA HIS A 310 14.03 22.73 4.75
C HIS A 310 14.30 21.22 4.82
N ARG A 311 13.29 20.41 5.10
CA ARG A 311 13.47 18.97 5.30
C ARG A 311 13.65 18.21 3.99
N VAL A 312 12.86 18.52 2.96
CA VAL A 312 12.86 17.74 1.70
C VAL A 312 13.88 18.28 0.71
N LEU A 313 14.00 19.60 0.55
CA LEU A 313 14.86 20.22 -0.44
C LEU A 313 16.21 20.66 0.15
N GLY A 314 16.24 21.21 1.36
CA GLY A 314 17.43 21.82 1.96
C GLY A 314 18.55 20.83 2.32
N ARG A 315 18.22 19.56 2.59
CA ARG A 315 19.18 18.50 2.94
C ARG A 315 19.54 17.59 1.75
N SER A 316 19.43 18.10 0.53
CA SER A 316 19.70 17.30 -0.68
C SER A 316 21.18 17.31 -1.12
N SER A 317 22.06 18.08 -0.44
CA SER A 317 23.50 18.08 -0.76
C SER A 317 24.20 16.83 -0.20
N GLY A 318 25.14 16.26 -0.95
CA GLY A 318 25.89 15.07 -0.53
C GLY A 318 26.60 15.24 0.82
N ALA A 319 27.13 16.45 1.11
CA ALA A 319 27.77 16.76 2.39
C ALA A 319 26.78 16.76 3.57
N ALA A 320 25.53 17.22 3.37
CA ALA A 320 24.50 17.18 4.40
C ALA A 320 24.01 15.75 4.66
N LEU A 321 23.95 14.91 3.63
CA LEU A 321 23.53 13.50 3.77
C LEU A 321 24.53 12.67 4.58
N THR A 322 25.84 12.91 4.42
CA THR A 322 26.88 12.16 5.17
C THR A 322 26.99 12.53 6.64
N GLN A 323 26.40 13.65 7.05
CA GLN A 323 26.38 14.11 8.45
C GLN A 323 25.00 13.91 9.12
N ASP A 324 24.00 13.45 8.37
CA ASP A 324 22.65 13.21 8.90
C ASP A 324 22.65 11.96 9.80
N PRO A 325 22.31 12.07 11.11
CA PRO A 325 22.28 10.93 12.04
C PRO A 325 21.40 9.77 11.54
N SER A 326 20.29 10.09 10.87
CA SER A 326 19.40 9.07 10.29
C SER A 326 20.08 8.29 9.15
N THR A 327 20.92 8.94 8.37
CA THR A 327 21.70 8.29 7.30
C THR A 327 22.81 7.41 7.89
N LEU A 328 23.50 7.88 8.94
CA LEU A 328 24.54 7.12 9.61
C LEU A 328 23.95 5.87 10.28
N ALA A 329 22.80 5.99 10.94
CA ALA A 329 22.09 4.84 11.54
C ALA A 329 21.75 3.77 10.51
N ARG A 330 21.32 4.16 9.28
CA ARG A 330 21.05 3.20 8.19
C ARG A 330 22.30 2.51 7.67
N PHE A 331 23.42 3.19 7.59
CA PHE A 331 24.70 2.55 7.23
C PHE A 331 25.11 1.50 8.27
N GLU A 332 24.86 1.77 9.54
CA GLU A 332 25.13 0.81 10.62
C GLU A 332 24.16 -0.39 10.56
N GLU A 333 22.88 -0.14 10.29
CA GLU A 333 21.90 -1.21 10.01
C GLU A 333 22.35 -2.10 8.85
N ASP A 334 22.73 -1.49 7.70
CA ASP A 334 23.17 -2.21 6.52
C ASP A 334 24.44 -3.03 6.80
N ARG A 335 25.35 -2.52 7.65
CA ARG A 335 26.56 -3.25 8.07
C ARG A 335 26.19 -4.52 8.85
N HIS A 336 25.32 -4.41 9.87
CA HIS A 336 24.88 -5.55 10.66
C HIS A 336 24.09 -6.57 9.84
N LEU A 337 23.26 -6.11 8.89
CA LEU A 337 22.57 -7.00 7.96
C LEU A 337 23.53 -7.77 7.06
N ASN A 338 24.57 -7.12 6.53
CA ASN A 338 25.59 -7.78 5.71
C ASN A 338 26.38 -8.83 6.52
N GLU A 339 26.68 -8.55 7.78
CA GLU A 339 27.30 -9.52 8.70
C GLU A 339 26.37 -10.75 8.91
N ALA A 340 25.08 -10.51 9.13
CA ALA A 340 24.09 -11.59 9.25
C ALA A 340 23.95 -12.40 7.95
N ILE A 341 23.90 -11.76 6.78
CA ILE A 341 23.85 -12.44 5.49
C ILE A 341 25.07 -13.34 5.29
N ALA A 342 26.28 -12.87 5.66
CA ALA A 342 27.50 -13.65 5.53
C ALA A 342 27.46 -14.95 6.37
N GLN A 343 26.75 -14.95 7.50
CA GLN A 343 26.61 -16.14 8.37
C GLN A 343 25.62 -17.18 7.82
N ALA A 344 24.57 -16.78 7.12
CA ALA A 344 23.54 -17.67 6.57
C ALA A 344 23.10 -17.28 5.14
N PRO A 345 24.00 -17.31 4.14
CA PRO A 345 23.75 -16.68 2.83
C PRO A 345 22.69 -17.38 1.99
N LEU A 346 22.47 -18.70 2.13
CA LEU A 346 21.56 -19.46 1.26
C LEU A 346 20.12 -19.46 1.77
N PHE A 347 19.91 -19.76 3.05
CA PHE A 347 18.57 -19.95 3.63
C PHE A 347 18.17 -18.91 4.65
N GLY A 348 19.09 -18.01 5.03
CA GLY A 348 18.85 -16.98 6.03
C GLY A 348 18.67 -17.51 7.45
N HIS A 349 18.34 -16.61 8.35
CA HIS A 349 18.15 -16.90 9.78
C HIS A 349 16.69 -17.18 10.17
N GLY A 350 15.74 -17.07 9.24
CA GLY A 350 14.30 -17.12 9.51
C GLY A 350 13.71 -15.77 9.96
N LEU A 351 12.38 -15.68 9.89
CA LEU A 351 11.66 -14.50 10.39
C LEU A 351 11.85 -14.36 11.92
N GLY A 352 11.75 -13.15 12.41
CA GLY A 352 11.97 -12.85 13.83
C GLY A 352 13.44 -12.75 14.25
N TYR A 353 14.40 -12.95 13.34
CA TYR A 353 15.82 -12.81 13.64
C TYR A 353 16.17 -11.37 14.00
N ALA A 354 16.80 -11.18 15.16
CA ALA A 354 17.31 -9.90 15.62
C ALA A 354 18.77 -9.75 15.15
N TYR A 355 18.99 -8.90 14.16
CA TYR A 355 20.31 -8.72 13.53
C TYR A 355 21.19 -7.70 14.24
N GLN A 356 20.63 -6.93 15.16
CA GLN A 356 21.36 -5.96 15.98
C GLN A 356 20.86 -5.96 17.42
N LEU A 357 21.68 -5.44 18.35
CA LEU A 357 21.30 -5.26 19.73
C LEU A 357 20.26 -4.15 19.89
N PRO A 358 19.40 -4.20 20.94
CA PRO A 358 18.55 -3.09 21.30
C PRO A 358 19.37 -1.81 21.54
N PHE A 359 18.93 -0.70 20.97
CA PHE A 359 19.51 0.62 21.19
C PHE A 359 18.39 1.63 21.49
N GLY A 360 18.72 2.69 22.21
CA GLY A 360 17.75 3.69 22.67
C GLY A 360 17.60 3.69 24.20
N GLY A 361 16.57 4.39 24.69
CA GLY A 361 16.28 4.49 26.12
C GLY A 361 15.81 3.17 26.76
N ASP A 362 15.65 3.16 28.06
CA ASP A 362 15.20 1.98 28.82
C ASP A 362 13.68 1.72 28.71
N ASP A 363 12.94 2.52 27.90
CA ASP A 363 11.50 2.36 27.72
C ASP A 363 11.21 1.26 26.70
N PRO A 364 10.68 0.09 27.12
CA PRO A 364 10.36 -1.01 26.22
C PRO A 364 9.21 -0.70 25.25
N THR A 365 8.51 0.43 25.40
CA THR A 365 7.48 0.89 24.47
C THR A 365 8.06 1.68 23.32
N GLU A 366 9.31 2.14 23.40
CA GLU A 366 9.98 2.80 22.29
C GLU A 366 10.23 1.83 21.13
N PHE A 367 10.11 2.34 19.91
CA PHE A 367 10.33 1.58 18.69
C PHE A 367 11.70 0.89 18.67
N THR A 368 12.76 1.58 19.08
CA THR A 368 14.14 1.06 19.13
C THR A 368 14.30 -0.16 20.04
N GLN A 369 13.54 -0.22 21.11
CA GLN A 369 13.56 -1.34 22.05
C GLN A 369 12.74 -2.54 21.58
N SER A 370 11.57 -2.29 20.96
CA SER A 370 10.61 -3.34 20.62
C SER A 370 10.77 -3.86 19.18
N LEU A 371 11.13 -3.00 18.24
CA LEU A 371 11.16 -3.28 16.81
C LEU A 371 12.51 -3.06 16.16
N GLY A 372 13.32 -2.11 16.66
CA GLY A 372 14.58 -1.71 16.06
C GLY A 372 15.62 -2.82 15.92
N THR A 373 15.50 -3.92 16.69
CA THR A 373 16.39 -5.08 16.60
C THR A 373 16.12 -5.98 15.39
N THR A 374 14.90 -5.94 14.86
CA THR A 374 14.42 -6.84 13.78
C THR A 374 13.96 -6.12 12.55
N TYR A 375 13.61 -4.82 12.67
CA TYR A 375 13.21 -3.92 11.59
C TYR A 375 14.43 -3.31 10.92
N ALA A 376 14.40 -3.11 9.62
CA ALA A 376 15.44 -2.43 8.87
C ALA A 376 14.85 -1.51 7.80
N HIS A 377 15.55 -0.40 7.48
CA HIS A 377 15.11 0.51 6.43
C HIS A 377 15.32 -0.05 5.02
N ASN A 378 16.25 -0.97 4.84
CA ASN A 378 16.52 -1.63 3.57
C ASN A 378 15.85 -3.01 3.54
N PHE A 379 14.64 -3.08 2.95
CA PHE A 379 13.90 -4.33 2.84
C PHE A 379 14.68 -5.45 2.14
N TYR A 380 15.48 -5.14 1.13
CA TYR A 380 16.19 -6.18 0.36
C TYR A 380 17.26 -6.88 1.21
N LEU A 381 18.04 -6.12 1.97
CA LEU A 381 19.01 -6.68 2.90
C LEU A 381 18.32 -7.40 4.05
N TRP A 382 17.23 -6.82 4.58
CA TRP A 382 16.42 -7.44 5.61
C TRP A 382 15.86 -8.80 5.17
N TRP A 383 15.24 -8.85 3.98
CA TRP A 383 14.70 -10.10 3.45
C TRP A 383 15.81 -11.11 3.15
N LEU A 384 16.93 -10.66 2.61
CA LEU A 384 18.10 -11.52 2.35
C LEU A 384 18.68 -12.10 3.64
N ALA A 385 18.81 -11.32 4.72
CA ALA A 385 19.27 -11.81 6.03
C ALA A 385 18.33 -12.87 6.62
N LYS A 386 17.01 -12.72 6.43
CA LYS A 386 16.00 -13.62 7.00
C LYS A 386 15.69 -14.83 6.14
N SER A 387 15.68 -14.71 4.83
CA SER A 387 15.28 -15.80 3.91
C SER A 387 16.42 -16.33 3.02
N GLY A 388 17.59 -15.71 3.09
CA GLY A 388 18.74 -16.03 2.27
C GLY A 388 18.53 -15.79 0.77
N ALA A 389 19.49 -16.21 -0.02
CA ALA A 389 19.46 -16.08 -1.48
C ALA A 389 18.25 -16.82 -2.12
N VAL A 390 17.82 -17.93 -1.52
CA VAL A 390 16.68 -18.72 -2.00
C VAL A 390 15.37 -17.92 -1.84
N GLY A 391 15.13 -17.34 -0.67
CA GLY A 391 13.96 -16.51 -0.45
C GLY A 391 14.00 -15.21 -1.24
N MET A 392 15.20 -14.61 -1.41
CA MET A 392 15.38 -13.43 -2.26
C MET A 392 15.06 -13.74 -3.73
N ALA A 393 15.49 -14.90 -4.25
CA ALA A 393 15.13 -15.34 -5.60
C ALA A 393 13.61 -15.52 -5.75
N GLY A 394 12.95 -16.10 -4.73
CA GLY A 394 11.49 -16.21 -4.68
C GLY A 394 10.79 -14.86 -4.73
N PHE A 395 11.25 -13.89 -3.94
CA PHE A 395 10.74 -12.52 -3.98
C PHE A 395 11.01 -11.84 -5.34
N ALA A 396 12.21 -12.01 -5.88
CA ALA A 396 12.54 -11.45 -7.19
C ALA A 396 11.61 -11.98 -8.30
N VAL A 397 11.33 -13.27 -8.31
CA VAL A 397 10.35 -13.85 -9.25
C VAL A 397 8.95 -13.28 -9.02
N PHE A 398 8.50 -13.21 -7.76
CA PHE A 398 7.20 -12.64 -7.39
C PHE A 398 7.04 -11.18 -7.83
N ALA A 399 8.08 -10.38 -7.67
CA ALA A 399 8.04 -8.96 -7.99
C ALA A 399 8.28 -8.69 -9.49
N LEU A 400 9.29 -9.35 -10.10
CA LEU A 400 9.70 -9.04 -11.48
C LEU A 400 8.78 -9.68 -12.53
N ALA A 401 8.18 -10.85 -12.29
CA ALA A 401 7.33 -11.49 -13.28
C ALA A 401 6.11 -10.63 -13.69
N PRO A 402 5.35 -10.01 -12.75
CA PRO A 402 4.30 -9.06 -13.08
C PRO A 402 4.81 -7.86 -13.88
N LEU A 403 5.96 -7.29 -13.48
CA LEU A 403 6.54 -6.11 -14.15
C LEU A 403 6.93 -6.40 -15.59
N VAL A 404 7.68 -7.48 -15.81
CA VAL A 404 8.12 -7.88 -17.15
C VAL A 404 6.90 -8.16 -18.05
N ARG A 405 5.90 -8.87 -17.53
CA ARG A 405 4.68 -9.17 -18.27
C ARG A 405 3.90 -7.91 -18.63
N ALA A 406 3.74 -7.00 -17.67
CA ALA A 406 3.03 -5.75 -17.87
C ALA A 406 3.74 -4.81 -18.85
N LEU A 407 5.05 -4.71 -18.78
CA LEU A 407 5.84 -3.86 -19.70
C LEU A 407 5.84 -4.39 -21.14
N ARG A 408 5.70 -5.71 -21.33
CA ARG A 408 5.59 -6.34 -22.64
C ARG A 408 4.17 -6.32 -23.23
N SER A 409 3.13 -6.10 -22.42
CA SER A 409 1.75 -6.02 -22.88
C SER A 409 1.47 -4.70 -23.59
N ALA A 410 0.44 -4.63 -24.44
CA ALA A 410 -0.05 -3.38 -25.03
C ALA A 410 -0.89 -2.57 -24.02
N SER A 411 -1.36 -3.21 -22.92
CA SER A 411 -2.23 -2.62 -21.92
C SER A 411 -1.59 -1.42 -21.20
N VAL A 412 -2.18 -0.24 -21.41
CA VAL A 412 -1.75 0.98 -20.71
C VAL A 412 -1.95 0.86 -19.18
N PRO A 413 -3.07 0.34 -18.65
CA PRO A 413 -3.22 0.11 -17.22
C PRO A 413 -2.16 -0.82 -16.62
N ALA A 414 -1.77 -1.89 -17.34
CA ALA A 414 -0.69 -2.78 -16.92
C ALA A 414 0.64 -2.02 -16.79
N LYS A 415 1.00 -1.23 -17.79
CA LYS A 415 2.22 -0.41 -17.78
C LYS A 415 2.23 0.64 -16.69
N ILE A 416 1.07 1.28 -16.41
CA ILE A 416 0.92 2.20 -15.27
C ILE A 416 1.19 1.46 -13.96
N SER A 417 0.52 0.32 -13.74
CA SER A 417 0.72 -0.47 -12.51
C SER A 417 2.17 -0.95 -12.37
N ALA A 418 2.84 -1.35 -13.46
CA ALA A 418 4.26 -1.71 -13.44
C ALA A 418 5.16 -0.52 -13.09
N ALA A 419 4.90 0.66 -13.64
CA ALA A 419 5.67 1.87 -13.31
C ALA A 419 5.51 2.24 -11.82
N VAL A 420 4.28 2.19 -11.30
CA VAL A 420 4.00 2.42 -9.86
C VAL A 420 4.73 1.40 -8.99
N SER A 421 4.59 0.11 -9.30
CA SER A 421 5.25 -0.96 -8.54
C SER A 421 6.76 -0.80 -8.53
N THR A 422 7.38 -0.45 -9.68
CA THR A 422 8.83 -0.20 -9.76
C THR A 422 9.23 0.99 -8.92
N GLY A 423 8.43 2.08 -8.92
CA GLY A 423 8.65 3.24 -8.05
C GLY A 423 8.57 2.89 -6.56
N LEU A 424 7.57 2.12 -6.15
CA LEU A 424 7.44 1.64 -4.77
C LEU A 424 8.55 0.66 -4.39
N MET A 425 8.96 -0.24 -5.28
CA MET A 425 10.09 -1.13 -5.04
C MET A 425 11.41 -0.37 -4.89
N ALA A 426 11.62 0.71 -5.66
CA ALA A 426 12.79 1.56 -5.46
C ALA A 426 12.80 2.23 -4.08
N MET A 427 11.62 2.57 -3.54
CA MET A 427 11.52 3.05 -2.15
C MET A 427 11.94 1.99 -1.12
N CYS A 428 11.74 0.71 -1.38
CA CYS A 428 12.09 -0.38 -0.46
C CYS A 428 13.60 -0.45 -0.12
N ILE A 429 14.44 0.31 -0.79
CA ILE A 429 15.87 0.48 -0.44
C ILE A 429 16.04 1.34 0.83
N ILE A 430 15.11 2.28 1.09
CA ILE A 430 15.22 3.28 2.16
C ILE A 430 13.98 3.35 3.06
N ASP A 431 12.93 2.62 2.71
CA ASP A 431 11.65 2.58 3.44
C ASP A 431 11.04 1.19 3.20
N PRO A 432 11.02 0.30 4.20
CA PRO A 432 10.73 -1.12 3.98
C PRO A 432 9.23 -1.37 3.86
N LEU A 433 8.62 -1.00 2.75
CA LEU A 433 7.18 -1.11 2.54
C LEU A 433 6.59 -2.48 2.94
N PRO A 434 7.25 -3.63 2.66
CA PRO A 434 6.71 -4.93 3.09
C PRO A 434 6.80 -5.22 4.59
N GLU A 435 7.44 -4.37 5.38
CA GLU A 435 7.52 -4.49 6.85
C GLU A 435 6.42 -3.72 7.59
N GLU A 436 5.50 -3.11 6.85
CA GLU A 436 4.34 -2.39 7.41
C GLU A 436 3.05 -2.83 6.70
N PRO A 437 1.95 -3.07 7.44
CA PRO A 437 0.72 -3.69 6.90
C PRO A 437 0.18 -3.00 5.64
N THR A 438 -0.24 -1.76 5.78
CA THR A 438 -0.85 -0.97 4.68
C THR A 438 0.10 -0.80 3.50
N ASN A 439 1.39 -0.60 3.78
CA ASN A 439 2.41 -0.40 2.77
C ASN A 439 2.64 -1.69 1.98
N ALA A 440 2.72 -2.83 2.67
CA ALA A 440 2.79 -4.16 2.08
C ALA A 440 1.58 -4.45 1.19
N MET A 441 0.35 -4.20 1.69
CA MET A 441 -0.87 -4.35 0.91
C MET A 441 -0.86 -3.48 -0.35
N THR A 442 -0.43 -2.21 -0.25
CA THR A 442 -0.39 -1.29 -1.40
C THR A 442 0.61 -1.78 -2.46
N LEU A 443 1.79 -2.23 -2.07
CA LEU A 443 2.77 -2.83 -3.00
C LEU A 443 2.19 -4.09 -3.65
N GLY A 444 1.52 -4.95 -2.89
CA GLY A 444 0.83 -6.12 -3.39
C GLY A 444 -0.24 -5.78 -4.43
N ILE A 445 -1.09 -4.78 -4.15
CA ILE A 445 -2.13 -4.30 -5.07
C ILE A 445 -1.52 -3.82 -6.40
N THR A 446 -0.42 -3.08 -6.36
CA THR A 446 0.19 -2.55 -7.59
C THR A 446 0.85 -3.65 -8.41
N LEU A 447 1.54 -4.63 -7.78
CA LEU A 447 2.10 -5.80 -8.45
C LEU A 447 1.00 -6.71 -9.02
N GLY A 448 -0.04 -6.99 -8.24
CA GLY A 448 -1.19 -7.78 -8.68
C GLY A 448 -1.94 -7.10 -9.83
N GLY A 449 -2.08 -5.78 -9.79
CA GLY A 449 -2.66 -4.98 -10.88
C GLY A 449 -1.84 -5.07 -12.16
N ALA A 450 -0.51 -4.98 -12.08
CA ALA A 450 0.38 -5.16 -13.22
C ALA A 450 0.17 -6.52 -13.89
N MET A 451 0.09 -7.58 -13.09
CA MET A 451 -0.16 -8.95 -13.56
C MET A 451 -1.56 -9.09 -14.18
N ALA A 452 -2.59 -8.64 -13.45
CA ALA A 452 -3.99 -8.85 -13.83
C ALA A 452 -4.37 -8.13 -15.13
N PHE A 453 -3.97 -6.86 -15.28
CA PHE A 453 -4.25 -6.12 -16.51
C PHE A 453 -3.51 -6.69 -17.72
N ALA A 454 -2.26 -7.16 -17.56
CA ALA A 454 -1.53 -7.79 -18.64
C ALA A 454 -2.15 -9.14 -19.07
N MET A 455 -2.59 -9.94 -18.11
CA MET A 455 -3.21 -11.24 -18.41
C MET A 455 -4.62 -11.10 -18.99
N ARG A 456 -5.39 -10.10 -18.56
CA ARG A 456 -6.73 -9.82 -19.09
C ARG A 456 -6.68 -9.46 -20.58
N GLU A 457 -5.70 -8.66 -20.99
CA GLU A 457 -5.48 -8.32 -22.40
C GLU A 457 -5.21 -9.57 -23.22
N HIS A 458 -4.27 -10.38 -22.80
CA HIS A 458 -3.94 -11.61 -23.52
C HIS A 458 -5.13 -12.58 -23.68
N ARG A 459 -6.04 -12.63 -22.71
CA ARG A 459 -7.28 -13.41 -22.81
C ARG A 459 -8.24 -12.85 -23.87
N SER A 460 -8.35 -11.53 -24.00
CA SER A 460 -9.21 -10.91 -25.01
C SER A 460 -8.69 -11.16 -26.42
N GLU A 461 -7.36 -11.13 -26.62
CA GLU A 461 -6.73 -11.44 -27.89
C GLU A 461 -7.00 -12.90 -28.31
N GLN A 462 -6.84 -13.85 -27.39
CA GLN A 462 -7.09 -15.27 -27.65
C GLN A 462 -8.56 -15.57 -27.99
N SER A 463 -9.53 -14.86 -27.39
CA SER A 463 -10.94 -15.07 -27.72
C SER A 463 -11.29 -14.57 -29.12
N VAL A 464 -10.70 -13.47 -29.55
CA VAL A 464 -10.90 -12.94 -30.93
C VAL A 464 -10.31 -13.89 -31.97
N GLU A 465 -9.12 -14.44 -31.71
CA GLU A 465 -8.45 -15.37 -32.63
C GLU A 465 -9.23 -16.70 -32.80
N ILE A 466 -9.93 -17.17 -31.75
CA ILE A 466 -10.77 -18.38 -31.82
C ILE A 466 -12.05 -18.12 -32.62
N ASP A 467 -12.63 -16.93 -32.52
CA ASP A 467 -13.83 -16.55 -33.24
C ASP A 467 -13.56 -16.24 -34.73
N GLU A 468 -12.32 -15.93 -35.13
CA GLU A 468 -11.89 -15.70 -36.52
C GLU A 468 -11.47 -16.98 -37.27
N VAL A 469 -11.46 -18.16 -36.62
CA VAL A 469 -11.22 -19.43 -37.36
C VAL A 469 -12.40 -19.65 -38.31
N PRO A 470 -12.19 -19.58 -39.63
CA PRO A 470 -13.28 -19.72 -40.58
C PRO A 470 -14.00 -21.07 -40.42
N ASP A 471 -15.33 -21.05 -40.51
CA ASP A 471 -16.21 -22.23 -40.49
C ASP A 471 -15.88 -23.26 -41.62
N GLU A 472 -14.93 -22.92 -42.49
CA GLU A 472 -14.42 -23.80 -43.56
C GLU A 472 -13.65 -25.05 -43.07
N LEU A 473 -13.25 -25.10 -41.78
CA LEU A 473 -12.64 -26.27 -41.16
C LEU A 473 -13.62 -27.13 -40.33
N ALA A 474 -14.89 -26.76 -40.31
CA ALA A 474 -15.93 -27.62 -39.77
C ALA A 474 -16.07 -28.85 -40.70
N VAL A 475 -15.43 -29.95 -40.32
CA VAL A 475 -15.57 -31.26 -41.00
C VAL A 475 -17.05 -31.55 -41.12
N PRO A 476 -17.58 -31.74 -42.35
CA PRO A 476 -19.00 -32.04 -42.54
C PRO A 476 -19.36 -33.29 -41.75
N ALA A 477 -20.40 -33.19 -40.92
CA ALA A 477 -20.92 -34.28 -40.09
C ALA A 477 -21.55 -35.45 -40.89
N GLU A 478 -21.18 -35.62 -42.15
CA GLU A 478 -21.76 -36.59 -43.09
C GLU A 478 -20.96 -37.92 -43.25
N VAL A 479 -19.90 -38.17 -42.47
CA VAL A 479 -19.12 -39.40 -42.56
C VAL A 479 -19.31 -40.32 -41.34
N ALA A 480 -20.40 -40.19 -40.62
CA ALA A 480 -20.74 -41.13 -39.53
C ALA A 480 -22.17 -41.67 -39.70
N ARG A 481 -22.39 -42.42 -40.80
CA ARG A 481 -23.51 -43.41 -40.91
C ARG A 481 -23.01 -44.75 -41.43
#